data_af518eec8d68fec8fc5ccf3532aec7d2
#
_entry.id   af518eec8d68fec8fc5ccf3532aec7d2
#
_cell.length_a   1.000
_cell.length_b   1.000
_cell.length_c   1.000
_cell.angle_alpha   90.00
_cell.angle_beta   90.00
_cell.angle_gamma   90.00
#
_symmetry.space_group_name_H-M   'P 1'
#
loop_
_entity.id
_entity.type
_entity.pdbx_description
1 polymer ?
#
loop_
_entity_poly.entity_id
_entity_poly.type
_entity_poly.pdbx_seq_one_letter_code
_entity_poly.pdbx_strand_id
1 'polypeptide(L)'
;MVGTMQANEVIKLILGIGEPLIGRLMLVEALSMKVREWKIRRDPDCPVCGDHPTQTTLIDYDAFCGIAPAGSVAEITVQELHTRRQNGDAPFILDVRNPAEAEAASLGADLLIPLGELPMRMDELEAYRNRPVVVHCRSGARSAQAAQQLVDAGFSQVENLKGGILAWSKEVDPSVGAY
;
A
#
# COMPACT_ATOMS: atom_id res chain seq x y z
N MET A 1 -19.25 16.53 -10.44
CA MET A 1 -20.65 16.06 -10.33
C MET A 1 -20.90 15.33 -9.00
N VAL A 2 -20.34 14.15 -8.73
CA VAL A 2 -20.61 13.41 -7.47
C VAL A 2 -20.19 14.19 -6.23
N GLY A 3 -18.99 14.79 -6.23
CA GLY A 3 -18.53 15.61 -5.10
C GLY A 3 -19.43 16.83 -4.80
N THR A 4 -20.04 17.45 -5.82
CA THR A 4 -21.01 18.52 -5.63
C THR A 4 -22.31 18.00 -4.99
N MET A 5 -22.74 16.79 -5.36
CA MET A 5 -23.89 16.13 -4.73
C MET A 5 -23.59 15.82 -3.25
N GLN A 6 -22.41 15.31 -2.95
CA GLN A 6 -21.97 15.05 -1.56
C GLN A 6 -21.93 16.36 -0.74
N ALA A 7 -21.37 17.43 -1.28
CA ALA A 7 -21.35 18.74 -0.62
C ALA A 7 -22.78 19.27 -0.35
N ASN A 8 -23.69 19.06 -1.30
CA ASN A 8 -25.10 19.45 -1.10
C ASN A 8 -25.77 18.63 0.03
N GLU A 9 -25.48 17.32 0.14
CA GLU A 9 -25.96 16.51 1.25
C GLU A 9 -25.46 17.02 2.61
N VAL A 10 -24.18 17.40 2.69
CA VAL A 10 -23.58 17.98 3.91
C VAL A 10 -24.29 19.30 4.27
N ILE A 11 -24.56 20.16 3.30
CA ILE A 11 -25.27 21.43 3.52
C ILE A 11 -26.70 21.17 4.04
N LYS A 12 -27.43 20.22 3.46
CA LYS A 12 -28.76 19.84 3.94
C LYS A 12 -28.75 19.36 5.39
N LEU A 13 -27.74 18.54 5.77
CA LEU A 13 -27.58 18.07 7.15
C LEU A 13 -27.28 19.20 8.14
N ILE A 14 -26.39 20.14 7.77
CA ILE A 14 -26.01 21.26 8.63
C ILE A 14 -27.17 22.23 8.83
N LEU A 15 -27.89 22.53 7.75
CA LEU A 15 -28.97 23.53 7.78
C LEU A 15 -30.33 22.93 8.18
N GLY A 16 -30.48 21.62 8.24
CA GLY A 16 -31.76 20.96 8.53
C GLY A 16 -32.82 21.20 7.46
N ILE A 17 -32.42 21.36 6.18
CA ILE A 17 -33.34 21.67 5.07
C ILE A 17 -33.41 20.54 4.04
N GLY A 18 -34.54 20.44 3.36
CA GLY A 18 -34.76 19.42 2.33
C GLY A 18 -34.78 17.98 2.90
N GLU A 19 -34.58 17.00 2.03
CA GLU A 19 -34.52 15.58 2.38
C GLU A 19 -33.10 15.04 2.18
N PRO A 20 -32.31 14.86 3.24
CA PRO A 20 -30.99 14.24 3.11
C PRO A 20 -31.08 12.76 2.75
N LEU A 21 -30.04 12.22 2.14
CA LEU A 21 -29.95 10.80 1.74
C LEU A 21 -29.69 9.85 2.92
N ILE A 22 -30.23 10.15 4.09
CA ILE A 22 -30.11 9.26 5.25
C ILE A 22 -30.92 7.97 5.00
N GLY A 23 -30.28 6.81 5.14
CA GLY A 23 -30.87 5.50 4.88
C GLY A 23 -31.15 5.23 3.39
N ARG A 24 -30.51 5.96 2.50
CA ARG A 24 -30.64 5.82 1.04
C ARG A 24 -29.26 5.83 0.37
N LEU A 25 -29.10 5.01 -0.66
CA LEU A 25 -27.91 4.99 -1.52
C LEU A 25 -28.31 5.47 -2.92
N MET A 26 -27.63 6.49 -3.42
CA MET A 26 -27.82 6.97 -4.79
C MET A 26 -26.66 6.48 -5.66
N LEU A 27 -26.97 5.75 -6.73
CA LEU A 27 -26.04 5.39 -7.80
C LEU A 27 -26.22 6.32 -8.99
N VAL A 28 -25.13 6.90 -9.45
CA VAL A 28 -25.12 7.76 -10.65
C VAL A 28 -24.26 7.11 -11.72
N GLU A 29 -24.89 6.70 -12.81
CA GLU A 29 -24.22 6.20 -14.02
C GLU A 29 -23.85 7.38 -14.92
N ALA A 30 -22.61 7.86 -14.83
CA ALA A 30 -22.18 9.07 -15.51
C ALA A 30 -22.28 9.00 -17.05
N LEU A 31 -22.06 7.82 -17.64
CA LEU A 31 -22.11 7.66 -19.09
C LEU A 31 -23.54 7.70 -19.66
N SER A 32 -24.50 7.20 -18.91
CA SER A 32 -25.92 7.16 -19.31
C SER A 32 -26.75 8.24 -18.64
N MET A 33 -26.17 8.99 -17.71
CA MET A 33 -26.85 9.97 -16.84
C MET A 33 -28.06 9.40 -16.10
N LYS A 34 -28.04 8.11 -15.82
CA LYS A 34 -29.09 7.45 -15.05
C LYS A 34 -28.78 7.54 -13.56
N VAL A 35 -29.83 7.83 -12.79
CA VAL A 35 -29.78 7.85 -11.33
C VAL A 35 -30.71 6.77 -10.80
N ARG A 36 -30.21 5.98 -9.88
CA ARG A 36 -31.00 4.97 -9.14
C ARG A 36 -30.85 5.20 -7.66
N GLU A 37 -31.89 4.90 -6.91
CA GLU A 37 -31.91 5.03 -5.47
C GLU A 37 -32.35 3.72 -4.83
N TRP A 38 -31.65 3.30 -3.78
CA TRP A 38 -32.01 2.16 -2.94
C TRP A 38 -32.20 2.60 -1.50
N LYS A 39 -33.17 2.00 -0.83
CA LYS A 39 -33.32 2.12 0.62
C LYS A 39 -32.31 1.19 1.31
N ILE A 40 -31.50 1.74 2.20
CA ILE A 40 -30.59 1.00 3.05
C ILE A 40 -31.25 0.87 4.42
N ARG A 41 -31.32 -0.36 4.93
CA ARG A 41 -31.77 -0.63 6.30
C ARG A 41 -30.56 -0.85 7.17
N ARG A 42 -30.66 -0.42 8.44
CA ARG A 42 -29.68 -0.78 9.45
C ARG A 42 -29.67 -2.29 9.63
N ASP A 43 -28.51 -2.88 9.63
CA ASP A 43 -28.33 -4.28 9.97
C ASP A 43 -28.19 -4.40 11.50
N PRO A 44 -29.12 -5.07 12.19
CA PRO A 44 -29.02 -5.25 13.64
C PRO A 44 -27.81 -6.09 14.07
N ASP A 45 -27.27 -6.93 13.19
CA ASP A 45 -26.12 -7.80 13.43
C ASP A 45 -24.79 -7.17 12.94
N CYS A 46 -24.82 -5.91 12.50
CA CYS A 46 -23.61 -5.23 12.05
C CYS A 46 -22.57 -5.17 13.17
N PRO A 47 -21.33 -5.65 12.95
CA PRO A 47 -20.30 -5.67 13.98
C PRO A 47 -19.88 -4.28 14.46
N VAL A 48 -20.14 -3.22 13.69
CA VAL A 48 -19.73 -1.84 14.00
C VAL A 48 -20.87 -1.03 14.63
N CYS A 49 -22.08 -1.11 14.06
CA CYS A 49 -23.20 -0.25 14.47
C CYS A 49 -24.51 -1.03 14.74
N GLY A 50 -24.45 -2.35 14.82
CA GLY A 50 -25.56 -3.22 15.18
C GLY A 50 -26.02 -3.06 16.64
N ASP A 51 -26.97 -3.89 17.06
CA ASP A 51 -27.53 -3.83 18.42
C ASP A 51 -26.52 -4.33 19.46
N HIS A 52 -25.58 -5.21 19.04
CA HIS A 52 -24.49 -5.74 19.86
C HIS A 52 -23.14 -5.60 19.10
N PRO A 53 -22.58 -4.37 18.99
CA PRO A 53 -21.35 -4.15 18.25
C PRO A 53 -20.18 -4.89 18.90
N THR A 54 -19.46 -5.67 18.09
CA THR A 54 -18.25 -6.40 18.51
C THR A 54 -16.97 -5.64 18.16
N GLN A 55 -17.04 -4.74 17.18
CA GLN A 55 -15.94 -3.87 16.75
C GLN A 55 -16.05 -2.53 17.48
N THR A 56 -15.46 -2.41 18.66
CA THR A 56 -15.52 -1.22 19.52
C THR A 56 -14.26 -0.35 19.46
N THR A 57 -13.21 -0.84 18.83
CA THR A 57 -11.94 -0.12 18.62
C THR A 57 -11.61 -0.08 17.13
N LEU A 58 -10.69 0.80 16.75
CA LEU A 58 -10.15 0.79 15.38
C LEU A 58 -9.46 -0.54 15.12
N ILE A 59 -9.68 -1.10 13.94
CA ILE A 59 -8.96 -2.30 13.50
C ILE A 59 -7.49 -1.95 13.24
N ASP A 60 -6.64 -2.95 13.26
CA ASP A 60 -5.29 -2.82 12.70
C ASP A 60 -5.40 -2.72 11.17
N TYR A 61 -5.35 -1.49 10.66
CA TYR A 61 -5.47 -1.22 9.24
C TYR A 61 -4.31 -1.77 8.44
N ASP A 62 -3.13 -1.85 9.02
CA ASP A 62 -1.94 -2.40 8.38
C ASP A 62 -2.13 -3.90 8.16
N ALA A 63 -2.53 -4.63 9.17
CA ALA A 63 -2.88 -6.05 9.04
C ALA A 63 -4.06 -6.28 8.09
N PHE A 64 -5.10 -5.44 8.15
CA PHE A 64 -6.27 -5.53 7.26
C PHE A 64 -5.90 -5.29 5.78
N CYS A 65 -4.98 -4.37 5.52
CA CYS A 65 -4.45 -4.09 4.18
C CYS A 65 -3.40 -5.12 3.73
N GLY A 66 -3.13 -6.16 4.54
CA GLY A 66 -2.09 -7.15 4.26
C GLY A 66 -0.67 -6.59 4.38
N ILE A 67 -0.50 -5.50 5.10
CA ILE A 67 0.81 -4.98 5.48
C ILE A 67 1.29 -5.85 6.64
N ALA A 68 2.39 -6.57 6.45
CA ALA A 68 2.97 -7.39 7.50
C ALA A 68 3.27 -6.53 8.75
N PRO A 69 3.00 -7.02 9.98
CA PRO A 69 3.30 -6.26 11.19
C PRO A 69 4.78 -5.89 11.22
N ALA A 70 5.07 -4.66 11.62
CA ALA A 70 6.44 -4.22 11.84
C ALA A 70 7.10 -5.18 12.84
N GLY A 71 8.09 -5.97 12.36
CA GLY A 71 8.81 -6.96 13.18
C GLY A 71 8.90 -8.37 12.61
N SER A 72 8.15 -8.71 11.53
CA SER A 72 8.25 -10.04 10.89
C SER A 72 9.40 -10.13 9.88
N VAL A 73 9.81 -9.01 9.28
CA VAL A 73 10.92 -8.92 8.34
C VAL A 73 11.91 -7.87 8.82
N ALA A 74 13.20 -8.15 8.67
CA ALA A 74 14.24 -7.17 8.99
C ALA A 74 14.07 -5.90 8.14
N GLU A 75 14.28 -4.73 8.74
CA GLU A 75 14.25 -3.45 8.04
C GLU A 75 15.66 -2.88 7.92
N ILE A 76 15.93 -2.23 6.80
CA ILE A 76 17.15 -1.43 6.57
C ILE A 76 16.76 0.01 6.29
N THR A 77 17.49 0.97 6.86
CA THR A 77 17.30 2.39 6.54
C THR A 77 17.98 2.76 5.21
N VAL A 78 17.55 3.87 4.62
CA VAL A 78 18.16 4.35 3.36
C VAL A 78 19.63 4.76 3.55
N GLN A 79 20.00 5.24 4.74
CA GLN A 79 21.37 5.60 5.09
C GLN A 79 22.28 4.36 5.21
N GLU A 80 21.78 3.30 5.85
CA GLU A 80 22.50 2.03 5.97
C GLU A 80 22.73 1.38 4.61
N LEU A 81 21.70 1.36 3.75
CA LEU A 81 21.83 0.86 2.39
C LEU A 81 22.83 1.68 1.58
N HIS A 82 22.80 3.01 1.70
CA HIS A 82 23.76 3.89 1.05
C HIS A 82 25.19 3.59 1.51
N THR A 83 25.40 3.45 2.81
CA THR A 83 26.70 3.11 3.40
C THR A 83 27.22 1.76 2.91
N ARG A 84 26.36 0.72 2.86
CA ARG A 84 26.73 -0.60 2.32
C ARG A 84 27.17 -0.50 0.85
N ARG A 85 26.44 0.28 0.03
CA ARG A 85 26.83 0.50 -1.37
C ARG A 85 28.18 1.20 -1.51
N GLN A 86 28.47 2.20 -0.69
CA GLN A 86 29.75 2.91 -0.70
C GLN A 86 30.93 2.02 -0.29
N ASN A 87 30.70 1.10 0.63
CA ASN A 87 31.71 0.17 1.13
C ASN A 87 31.95 -1.05 0.22
N GLY A 88 31.21 -1.17 -0.90
CA GLY A 88 31.32 -2.32 -1.81
C GLY A 88 30.57 -3.58 -1.34
N ASP A 89 29.81 -3.50 -0.26
CA ASP A 89 28.93 -4.56 0.26
C ASP A 89 27.47 -4.31 -0.20
N ALA A 90 27.29 -4.21 -1.52
CA ALA A 90 25.97 -3.93 -2.08
C ALA A 90 25.10 -5.20 -2.07
N PRO A 91 23.95 -5.19 -1.37
CA PRO A 91 22.98 -6.28 -1.45
C PRO A 91 22.30 -6.29 -2.83
N PHE A 92 21.68 -7.42 -3.18
CA PHE A 92 20.79 -7.48 -4.33
C PHE A 92 19.53 -6.64 -4.05
N ILE A 93 19.13 -5.79 -4.99
CA ILE A 93 18.00 -4.88 -4.82
C ILE A 93 16.84 -5.27 -5.72
N LEU A 94 15.73 -5.64 -5.08
CA LEU A 94 14.47 -5.96 -5.74
C LEU A 94 13.49 -4.78 -5.67
N ASP A 95 13.08 -4.26 -6.83
CA ASP A 95 12.00 -3.29 -6.92
C ASP A 95 10.66 -4.00 -7.16
N VAL A 96 9.67 -3.77 -6.29
CA VAL A 96 8.34 -4.39 -6.41
C VAL A 96 7.26 -3.41 -6.84
N ARG A 97 7.64 -2.31 -7.47
CA ARG A 97 6.74 -1.33 -8.06
C ARG A 97 6.29 -1.74 -9.46
N ASN A 98 5.37 -0.99 -10.02
CA ASN A 98 5.00 -1.15 -11.43
C ASN A 98 6.07 -0.55 -12.35
N PRO A 99 6.21 -1.02 -13.61
CA PRO A 99 7.20 -0.51 -14.56
C PRO A 99 7.17 1.01 -14.76
N ALA A 100 6.00 1.60 -14.88
CA ALA A 100 5.85 3.05 -15.02
C ALA A 100 6.36 3.86 -13.82
N GLU A 101 6.28 3.30 -12.60
CA GLU A 101 6.84 3.90 -11.39
C GLU A 101 8.39 3.82 -11.40
N ALA A 102 8.92 2.72 -11.87
CA ALA A 102 10.37 2.51 -11.97
C ALA A 102 11.03 3.38 -13.05
N GLU A 103 10.33 3.63 -14.16
CA GLU A 103 10.76 4.57 -15.22
C GLU A 103 10.77 6.03 -14.71
N ALA A 104 9.79 6.41 -13.89
CA ALA A 104 9.69 7.77 -13.35
C ALA A 104 10.79 8.10 -12.35
N ALA A 105 11.21 7.13 -11.53
CA ALA A 105 12.27 7.29 -10.55
C ALA A 105 12.89 5.92 -10.22
N SER A 106 14.22 5.80 -10.17
CA SER A 106 14.91 4.55 -9.86
C SER A 106 16.08 4.78 -8.92
N LEU A 107 16.26 3.92 -7.93
CA LEU A 107 17.47 3.87 -7.12
C LEU A 107 18.50 2.83 -7.62
N GLY A 108 18.33 2.36 -8.86
CA GLY A 108 19.23 1.36 -9.46
C GLY A 108 18.99 -0.03 -8.86
N ALA A 109 17.79 -0.56 -9.04
CA ALA A 109 17.47 -1.94 -8.68
C ALA A 109 18.09 -2.94 -9.65
N ASP A 110 18.48 -4.12 -9.14
CA ASP A 110 19.04 -5.19 -9.96
C ASP A 110 17.94 -5.92 -10.74
N LEU A 111 16.72 -5.97 -10.17
CA LEU A 111 15.56 -6.60 -10.79
C LEU A 111 14.27 -5.87 -10.42
N LEU A 112 13.34 -5.79 -11.36
CA LEU A 112 11.98 -5.28 -11.17
C LEU A 112 10.99 -6.44 -11.33
N ILE A 113 10.28 -6.74 -10.26
CA ILE A 113 9.16 -7.69 -10.26
C ILE A 113 8.00 -7.04 -9.51
N PRO A 114 6.93 -6.60 -10.19
CA PRO A 114 5.75 -6.07 -9.52
C PRO A 114 5.21 -7.02 -8.45
N LEU A 115 4.79 -6.49 -7.30
CA LEU A 115 4.32 -7.30 -6.16
C LEU A 115 3.29 -8.37 -6.56
N GLY A 116 2.37 -8.03 -7.48
CA GLY A 116 1.35 -8.98 -7.96
C GLY A 116 1.90 -10.12 -8.82
N GLU A 117 3.10 -9.95 -9.41
CA GLU A 117 3.75 -10.97 -10.22
C GLU A 117 4.76 -11.81 -9.42
N LEU A 118 5.16 -11.34 -8.24
CA LEU A 118 6.21 -11.97 -7.45
C LEU A 118 5.99 -13.48 -7.20
N PRO A 119 4.78 -13.96 -6.85
CA PRO A 119 4.56 -15.39 -6.62
C PRO A 119 4.81 -16.27 -7.87
N MET A 120 4.59 -15.72 -9.06
CA MET A 120 4.76 -16.44 -10.34
C MET A 120 6.20 -16.36 -10.89
N ARG A 121 6.98 -15.41 -10.38
CA ARG A 121 8.35 -15.13 -10.86
C ARG A 121 9.41 -15.36 -9.78
N MET A 122 9.07 -16.10 -8.73
CA MET A 122 9.95 -16.40 -7.60
C MET A 122 11.23 -17.17 -8.03
N ASP A 123 11.13 -17.95 -9.08
CA ASP A 123 12.24 -18.71 -9.66
C ASP A 123 13.36 -17.81 -10.21
N GLU A 124 13.04 -16.59 -10.66
CA GLU A 124 14.06 -15.61 -11.09
C GLU A 124 14.98 -15.18 -9.94
N LEU A 125 14.54 -15.35 -8.70
CA LEU A 125 15.26 -14.97 -7.48
C LEU A 125 16.02 -16.13 -6.83
N GLU A 126 15.93 -17.35 -7.35
CA GLU A 126 16.49 -18.55 -6.74
C GLU A 126 18.01 -18.44 -6.47
N ALA A 127 18.77 -17.78 -7.36
CA ALA A 127 20.20 -17.53 -7.20
C ALA A 127 20.55 -16.66 -5.98
N TYR A 128 19.57 -15.96 -5.42
CA TYR A 128 19.73 -15.03 -4.29
C TYR A 128 19.14 -15.56 -2.98
N ARG A 129 18.65 -16.81 -2.94
CA ARG A 129 18.00 -17.40 -1.77
C ARG A 129 18.82 -17.30 -0.47
N ASN A 130 20.14 -17.41 -0.57
CA ASN A 130 21.06 -17.34 0.57
C ASN A 130 21.95 -16.10 0.55
N ARG A 131 21.58 -15.06 -0.19
CA ARG A 131 22.32 -13.80 -0.30
C ARG A 131 21.49 -12.64 0.28
N PRO A 132 22.12 -11.53 0.69
CA PRO A 132 21.40 -10.34 1.12
C PRO A 132 20.52 -9.79 0.00
N VAL A 133 19.23 -9.67 0.26
CA VAL A 133 18.22 -9.10 -0.64
C VAL A 133 17.54 -7.95 0.07
N VAL A 134 17.61 -6.76 -0.51
CA VAL A 134 16.84 -5.60 -0.06
C VAL A 134 15.69 -5.38 -1.01
N VAL A 135 14.49 -5.38 -0.47
CA VAL A 135 13.25 -5.14 -1.23
C VAL A 135 12.80 -3.71 -1.02
N HIS A 136 12.51 -3.01 -2.11
CA HIS A 136 11.97 -1.66 -2.01
C HIS A 136 10.72 -1.45 -2.86
N CYS A 137 9.96 -0.45 -2.46
CA CYS A 137 8.86 0.10 -3.25
C CYS A 137 8.82 1.63 -3.12
N ARG A 138 7.65 2.24 -3.26
CA ARG A 138 7.51 3.69 -3.09
C ARG A 138 7.72 4.13 -1.64
N SER A 139 7.02 3.53 -0.66
CA SER A 139 6.98 3.97 0.74
C SER A 139 7.36 2.90 1.78
N GLY A 140 7.68 1.67 1.34
CA GLY A 140 8.01 0.55 2.23
C GLY A 140 6.88 -0.47 2.45
N ALA A 141 5.61 -0.13 2.17
CA ALA A 141 4.48 -1.01 2.46
C ALA A 141 4.41 -2.25 1.56
N ARG A 142 4.44 -2.06 0.22
CA ARG A 142 4.46 -3.17 -0.75
C ARG A 142 5.70 -4.05 -0.60
N SER A 143 6.84 -3.43 -0.33
CA SER A 143 8.11 -4.14 -0.14
C SER A 143 8.14 -4.95 1.15
N ALA A 144 7.45 -4.53 2.21
CA ALA A 144 7.28 -5.34 3.42
C ALA A 144 6.49 -6.63 3.13
N GLN A 145 5.42 -6.55 2.35
CA GLN A 145 4.65 -7.72 1.91
C GLN A 145 5.49 -8.66 1.04
N ALA A 146 6.23 -8.10 0.07
CA ALA A 146 7.11 -8.88 -0.80
C ALA A 146 8.23 -9.55 0.00
N ALA A 147 8.84 -8.83 0.93
CA ALA A 147 9.89 -9.36 1.80
C ALA A 147 9.37 -10.52 2.67
N GLN A 148 8.13 -10.42 3.19
CA GLN A 148 7.50 -11.53 3.91
C GLN A 148 7.29 -12.75 3.00
N GLN A 149 6.80 -12.56 1.76
CA GLN A 149 6.65 -13.67 0.80
C GLN A 149 7.99 -14.36 0.51
N LEU A 150 9.09 -13.60 0.39
CA LEU A 150 10.43 -14.15 0.22
C LEU A 150 10.89 -14.95 1.44
N VAL A 151 10.68 -14.44 2.65
CA VAL A 151 10.99 -15.15 3.90
C VAL A 151 10.21 -16.46 3.99
N ASP A 152 8.90 -16.41 3.70
CA ASP A 152 8.01 -17.58 3.71
C ASP A 152 8.43 -18.62 2.64
N ALA A 153 9.01 -18.15 1.53
CA ALA A 153 9.58 -19.00 0.48
C ALA A 153 11.00 -19.54 0.83
N GLY A 154 11.56 -19.19 2.00
CA GLY A 154 12.83 -19.71 2.50
C GLY A 154 14.06 -18.88 2.12
N PHE A 155 13.92 -17.62 1.77
CA PHE A 155 15.06 -16.70 1.62
C PHE A 155 15.60 -16.33 3.01
N SER A 156 16.90 -16.43 3.21
CA SER A 156 17.50 -16.35 4.54
C SER A 156 17.89 -14.93 4.99
N GLN A 157 18.08 -14.01 4.06
CA GLN A 157 18.60 -12.66 4.34
C GLN A 157 17.80 -11.61 3.56
N VAL A 158 16.58 -11.32 4.01
CA VAL A 158 15.68 -10.38 3.35
C VAL A 158 15.45 -9.18 4.26
N GLU A 159 15.62 -7.99 3.71
CA GLU A 159 15.40 -6.72 4.41
C GLU A 159 14.43 -5.83 3.61
N ASN A 160 13.51 -5.18 4.30
CA ASN A 160 12.62 -4.18 3.72
C ASN A 160 13.27 -2.79 3.80
N LEU A 161 13.37 -2.06 2.69
CA LEU A 161 13.85 -0.68 2.70
C LEU A 161 12.81 0.24 3.32
N LYS A 162 13.09 0.67 4.55
CA LYS A 162 12.20 1.56 5.31
C LYS A 162 11.98 2.90 4.59
N GLY A 163 10.71 3.26 4.39
CA GLY A 163 10.33 4.47 3.69
C GLY A 163 10.52 4.45 2.17
N GLY A 164 11.11 3.37 1.61
CA GLY A 164 11.25 3.13 0.18
C GLY A 164 11.99 4.23 -0.58
N ILE A 165 11.65 4.39 -1.88
CA ILE A 165 12.30 5.39 -2.73
C ILE A 165 12.00 6.83 -2.30
N LEU A 166 10.89 7.09 -1.60
CA LEU A 166 10.57 8.41 -1.07
C LEU A 166 11.58 8.84 0.00
N ALA A 167 11.92 7.94 0.93
CA ALA A 167 12.94 8.22 1.93
C ALA A 167 14.33 8.36 1.27
N TRP A 168 14.64 7.51 0.29
CA TRP A 168 15.90 7.61 -0.46
C TRP A 168 16.05 8.97 -1.14
N SER A 169 15.05 9.41 -1.88
CA SER A 169 15.03 10.72 -2.56
C SER A 169 15.17 11.89 -1.58
N LYS A 170 14.55 11.77 -0.39
CA LYS A 170 14.59 12.85 0.61
C LYS A 170 15.92 12.94 1.37
N GLU A 171 16.53 11.79 1.68
CA GLU A 171 17.57 11.69 2.71
C GLU A 171 18.96 11.32 2.14
N VAL A 172 19.01 10.74 0.93
CA VAL A 172 20.25 10.25 0.31
C VAL A 172 20.53 10.96 -1.00
N ASP A 173 19.59 10.89 -1.96
CA ASP A 173 19.80 11.42 -3.31
C ASP A 173 18.55 12.11 -3.86
N PRO A 174 18.45 13.44 -3.68
CA PRO A 174 17.31 14.20 -4.23
C PRO A 174 17.17 14.15 -5.76
N SER A 175 18.23 13.77 -6.50
CA SER A 175 18.20 13.68 -7.96
C SER A 175 17.33 12.50 -8.44
N VAL A 176 17.11 11.49 -7.61
CA VAL A 176 16.25 10.33 -7.91
C VAL A 176 14.79 10.71 -8.14
N GLY A 177 14.37 11.87 -7.64
CA GLY A 177 13.01 12.36 -7.76
C GLY A 177 12.04 11.65 -6.82
N ALA A 178 10.90 12.32 -6.58
CA ALA A 178 9.76 11.76 -5.87
C ALA A 178 8.51 11.99 -6.73
N TYR A 179 7.70 10.97 -6.90
CA TYR A 179 6.43 11.02 -7.67
C TYR A 179 5.24 10.66 -6.78
#